data_b70abe10ac99bb01a925bd6d1db9b223
#
_entry.id   b70abe10ac99bb01a925bd6d1db9b223
#
_cell.length_a   1.000
_cell.length_b   1.000
_cell.length_c   1.000
_cell.angle_alpha   90.00
_cell.angle_beta   90.00
_cell.angle_gamma   90.00
#
_symmetry.space_group_name_H-M   'P 1'
#
loop_
_entity.id
_entity.type
_entity.pdbx_description
1 polymer ?
#
loop_
_entity_poly.entity_id
_entity_poly.type
_entity_poly.pdbx_seq_one_letter_code
_entity_poly.pdbx_strand_id
1 'polypeptide(L)'
;MAVRNILTNIADIFKIMAYRKIEEFDPIITDELSAHYKEILRLLGEDPEREGLLKTPLRVAKSMQFLTQGYTQDGSEILRSAMFKEDYKQMVIVKDIELYSMCEHHMLPFYGKAHVAYIPNGHITGLSKIARVVECFARRLQVQERLTVQIRDCIQDTLHPLCVCS
;
A
#
# COMPACT_ATOMS: atom_id res chain seq x y z
N MET A 1 3.24 42.36 11.93
CA MET A 1 2.59 41.75 10.73
C MET A 1 3.30 40.51 10.20
N ALA A 2 4.62 40.39 10.20
CA ALA A 2 5.36 39.24 9.63
C ALA A 2 5.14 37.88 10.34
N VAL A 3 4.96 37.89 11.66
CA VAL A 3 4.82 36.62 12.46
C VAL A 3 3.49 35.90 12.20
N ARG A 4 2.43 36.64 11.87
CA ARG A 4 1.12 36.03 11.53
C ARG A 4 1.14 35.25 10.23
N ASN A 5 1.94 35.69 9.24
CA ASN A 5 2.04 34.99 7.95
C ASN A 5 2.88 33.70 8.04
N ILE A 6 3.85 33.64 8.97
CA ILE A 6 4.67 32.44 9.17
C ILE A 6 3.85 31.33 9.84
N LEU A 7 3.00 31.68 10.82
CA LEU A 7 2.15 30.71 11.51
C LEU A 7 1.03 30.14 10.61
N THR A 8 0.52 30.96 9.69
CA THR A 8 -0.45 30.49 8.69
C THR A 8 0.20 29.48 7.72
N ASN A 9 1.43 29.75 7.30
CA ASN A 9 2.18 28.84 6.41
C ASN A 9 2.53 27.49 7.09
N ILE A 10 2.86 27.50 8.37
CA ILE A 10 3.14 26.28 9.17
C ILE A 10 1.84 25.44 9.35
N ALA A 11 0.73 26.09 9.65
CA ALA A 11 -0.57 25.41 9.79
C ALA A 11 -1.04 24.80 8.45
N ASP A 12 -0.78 25.47 7.34
CA ASP A 12 -1.08 24.95 5.99
C ASP A 12 -0.14 23.80 5.58
N ILE A 13 1.14 23.86 5.99
CA ILE A 13 2.09 22.76 5.81
C ILE A 13 1.66 21.52 6.62
N PHE A 14 1.23 21.70 7.86
CA PHE A 14 0.68 20.62 8.68
C PHE A 14 -0.63 20.06 8.12
N LYS A 15 -1.48 20.86 7.49
CA LYS A 15 -2.67 20.41 6.77
C LYS A 15 -2.34 19.60 5.51
N ILE A 16 -1.26 19.97 4.81
CA ILE A 16 -0.77 19.24 3.62
C ILE A 16 -0.08 17.93 4.03
N MET A 17 0.55 17.89 5.20
CA MET A 17 1.19 16.68 5.78
C MET A 17 0.22 15.81 6.58
N ALA A 18 -0.97 16.29 6.91
CA ALA A 18 -1.99 15.44 7.53
C ALA A 18 -2.34 14.32 6.53
N TYR A 19 -2.08 13.07 6.91
CA TYR A 19 -2.49 11.89 6.17
C TYR A 19 -3.97 12.01 5.84
N ARG A 20 -4.28 12.42 4.62
CA ARG A 20 -5.63 12.34 4.08
C ARG A 20 -5.84 10.87 3.75
N LYS A 21 -6.58 10.17 4.59
CA LYS A 21 -7.09 8.85 4.26
C LYS A 21 -8.06 9.05 3.08
N ILE A 22 -7.52 8.95 1.87
CA ILE A 22 -8.34 8.95 0.66
C ILE A 22 -8.92 7.54 0.57
N GLU A 23 -10.07 7.35 1.20
CA GLU A 23 -10.89 6.15 1.01
C GLU A 23 -11.75 6.37 -0.25
N GLU A 24 -11.10 6.37 -1.40
CA GLU A 24 -11.81 6.30 -2.68
C GLU A 24 -12.13 4.84 -2.95
N PHE A 25 -13.36 4.45 -2.69
CA PHE A 25 -13.89 3.14 -3.04
C PHE A 25 -14.74 3.28 -4.31
N ASP A 26 -14.56 2.37 -5.26
CA ASP A 26 -15.44 2.29 -6.42
C ASP A 26 -16.86 1.94 -5.94
N PRO A 27 -17.85 2.79 -6.17
CA PRO A 27 -19.21 2.56 -5.68
C PRO A 27 -19.86 1.34 -6.34
N ILE A 28 -19.58 1.07 -7.62
CA ILE A 28 -20.16 -0.08 -8.35
C ILE A 28 -19.61 -1.37 -7.75
N ILE A 29 -18.28 -1.47 -7.61
CA ILE A 29 -17.62 -2.62 -6.98
C ILE A 29 -18.06 -2.76 -5.51
N THR A 30 -18.24 -1.65 -4.80
CA THR A 30 -18.73 -1.67 -3.42
C THR A 30 -20.09 -2.31 -3.31
N ASP A 31 -21.03 -1.93 -4.17
CA ASP A 31 -22.39 -2.43 -4.17
C ASP A 31 -22.46 -3.91 -4.56
N GLU A 32 -21.72 -4.31 -5.60
CA GLU A 32 -21.63 -5.71 -6.02
C GLU A 32 -21.03 -6.60 -4.93
N LEU A 33 -19.90 -6.22 -4.36
CA LEU A 33 -19.27 -6.95 -3.25
C LEU A 33 -20.18 -7.01 -2.04
N SER A 34 -20.88 -5.92 -1.71
CA SER A 34 -21.81 -5.88 -0.60
C SER A 34 -22.96 -6.89 -0.77
N ALA A 35 -23.51 -7.00 -1.98
CA ALA A 35 -24.56 -7.98 -2.28
C ALA A 35 -24.04 -9.42 -2.08
N HIS A 36 -22.85 -9.73 -2.56
CA HIS A 36 -22.23 -11.05 -2.38
C HIS A 36 -21.93 -11.35 -0.91
N TYR A 37 -21.43 -10.38 -0.14
CA TYR A 37 -21.18 -10.59 1.29
C TYR A 37 -22.45 -10.78 2.10
N LYS A 38 -23.56 -10.15 1.71
CA LYS A 38 -24.87 -10.41 2.32
C LYS A 38 -25.29 -11.86 2.13
N GLU A 39 -25.09 -12.39 0.92
CA GLU A 39 -25.38 -13.80 0.61
C GLU A 39 -24.44 -14.77 1.34
N ILE A 40 -23.14 -14.44 1.43
CA ILE A 40 -22.17 -15.24 2.21
C ILE A 40 -22.61 -15.35 3.67
N LEU A 41 -23.05 -14.26 4.30
CA LEU A 41 -23.57 -14.29 5.68
C LEU A 41 -24.73 -15.27 5.83
N ARG A 42 -25.68 -15.27 4.86
CA ARG A 42 -26.82 -16.20 4.86
C ARG A 42 -26.37 -17.66 4.72
N LEU A 43 -25.43 -17.94 3.84
CA LEU A 43 -24.88 -19.27 3.61
C LEU A 43 -24.08 -19.81 4.82
N LEU A 44 -23.51 -18.91 5.63
CA LEU A 44 -22.86 -19.25 6.89
C LEU A 44 -23.84 -19.54 8.04
N GLY A 45 -25.15 -19.37 7.82
CA GLY A 45 -26.19 -19.58 8.81
C GLY A 45 -26.49 -18.36 9.67
N GLU A 46 -26.00 -17.16 9.29
CA GLU A 46 -26.28 -15.91 9.99
C GLU A 46 -27.51 -15.20 9.41
N ASP A 47 -28.17 -14.39 10.25
CA ASP A 47 -29.21 -13.48 9.82
C ASP A 47 -28.61 -12.12 9.42
N PRO A 48 -28.48 -11.81 8.12
CA PRO A 48 -27.91 -10.55 7.68
C PRO A 48 -28.77 -9.32 8.03
N GLU A 49 -30.05 -9.53 8.42
CA GLU A 49 -30.96 -8.45 8.78
C GLU A 49 -30.89 -8.10 10.27
N ARG A 50 -30.23 -8.88 11.12
CA ARG A 50 -30.04 -8.52 12.51
C ARG A 50 -29.21 -7.24 12.65
N GLU A 51 -29.53 -6.40 13.63
CA GLU A 51 -28.97 -5.05 13.83
C GLU A 51 -27.43 -5.01 13.72
N GLY A 52 -26.73 -5.96 14.31
CA GLY A 52 -25.25 -6.01 14.29
C GLY A 52 -24.65 -6.28 12.91
N LEU A 53 -25.40 -6.88 11.97
CA LEU A 53 -24.94 -7.27 10.64
C LEU A 53 -25.44 -6.38 9.49
N LEU A 54 -26.43 -5.52 9.72
CA LEU A 54 -27.01 -4.65 8.67
C LEU A 54 -25.95 -3.87 7.85
N LYS A 55 -24.89 -3.41 8.50
CA LYS A 55 -23.82 -2.64 7.84
C LYS A 55 -22.58 -3.49 7.51
N THR A 56 -22.54 -4.77 7.87
CA THR A 56 -21.39 -5.63 7.69
C THR A 56 -21.05 -5.87 6.22
N PRO A 57 -22.01 -6.16 5.32
CA PRO A 57 -21.70 -6.34 3.90
C PRO A 57 -20.96 -5.13 3.29
N LEU A 58 -21.45 -3.92 3.52
CA LEU A 58 -20.84 -2.69 3.05
C LEU A 58 -19.44 -2.46 3.66
N ARG A 59 -19.28 -2.74 4.96
CA ARG A 59 -17.97 -2.59 5.63
C ARG A 59 -16.95 -3.57 5.07
N VAL A 60 -17.33 -4.81 4.86
CA VAL A 60 -16.45 -5.85 4.30
C VAL A 60 -16.09 -5.51 2.86
N ALA A 61 -17.05 -5.07 2.03
CA ALA A 61 -16.81 -4.65 0.65
C ALA A 61 -15.73 -3.55 0.57
N LYS A 62 -15.83 -2.53 1.41
CA LYS A 62 -14.83 -1.45 1.50
C LYS A 62 -13.48 -1.96 2.02
N SER A 63 -13.49 -2.81 3.04
CA SER A 63 -12.26 -3.41 3.58
C SER A 63 -11.53 -4.22 2.53
N MET A 64 -12.23 -5.00 1.71
CA MET A 64 -11.64 -5.79 0.64
C MET A 64 -11.01 -4.90 -0.44
N GLN A 65 -11.68 -3.85 -0.88
CA GLN A 65 -11.10 -2.90 -1.81
C GLN A 65 -9.82 -2.25 -1.24
N PHE A 66 -9.83 -1.86 0.04
CA PHE A 66 -8.65 -1.32 0.72
C PHE A 66 -7.51 -2.34 0.79
N LEU A 67 -7.80 -3.59 1.15
CA LEU A 67 -6.81 -4.65 1.30
C LEU A 67 -6.23 -5.10 -0.05
N THR A 68 -6.91 -4.80 -1.16
CA THR A 68 -6.49 -5.18 -2.51
C THR A 68 -6.19 -3.98 -3.43
N GLN A 69 -6.11 -2.77 -2.88
CA GLN A 69 -5.87 -1.53 -3.65
C GLN A 69 -4.55 -1.54 -4.44
N GLY A 70 -3.60 -2.38 -4.08
CA GLY A 70 -2.34 -2.52 -4.81
C GLY A 70 -2.50 -3.01 -6.24
N TYR A 71 -3.65 -3.62 -6.61
CA TYR A 71 -3.91 -3.97 -8.00
C TYR A 71 -4.15 -2.77 -8.92
N THR A 72 -4.51 -1.62 -8.37
CA THR A 72 -4.73 -0.37 -9.10
C THR A 72 -3.51 0.56 -9.09
N GLN A 73 -2.39 0.11 -8.51
CA GLN A 73 -1.18 0.91 -8.35
C GLN A 73 -0.03 0.33 -9.17
N ASP A 74 0.83 1.21 -9.69
CA ASP A 74 2.08 0.85 -10.37
C ASP A 74 3.28 1.17 -9.46
N GLY A 75 4.00 0.12 -9.04
CA GLY A 75 5.20 0.24 -8.21
C GLY A 75 6.32 1.01 -8.91
N SER A 76 6.45 0.88 -10.22
CA SER A 76 7.47 1.59 -11.01
C SER A 76 7.20 3.09 -11.07
N GLU A 77 5.95 3.50 -11.23
CA GLU A 77 5.56 4.91 -11.18
C GLU A 77 5.80 5.51 -9.80
N ILE A 78 5.53 4.73 -8.74
CA ILE A 78 5.83 5.14 -7.36
C ILE A 78 7.32 5.46 -7.21
N LEU A 79 8.23 4.60 -7.69
CA LEU A 79 9.67 4.83 -7.62
C LEU A 79 10.08 6.05 -8.45
N ARG A 80 9.61 6.15 -9.69
CA ARG A 80 9.95 7.24 -10.61
C ARG A 80 9.51 8.61 -10.09
N SER A 81 8.42 8.66 -9.32
CA SER A 81 7.87 9.93 -8.79
C SER A 81 8.82 10.69 -7.85
N ALA A 82 9.90 10.05 -7.36
CA ALA A 82 10.95 10.70 -6.58
C ALA A 82 12.31 10.03 -6.86
N MET A 83 12.61 9.81 -8.13
CA MET A 83 13.90 9.31 -8.59
C MET A 83 14.83 10.48 -8.89
N PHE A 84 16.08 10.40 -8.43
CA PHE A 84 17.10 11.42 -8.56
C PHE A 84 18.38 10.83 -9.16
N LYS A 85 19.07 11.61 -9.97
CA LYS A 85 20.44 11.30 -10.40
C LYS A 85 21.39 11.60 -9.25
N GLU A 86 22.15 10.61 -8.82
CA GLU A 86 23.12 10.75 -7.74
C GLU A 86 24.24 9.72 -7.92
N ASP A 87 25.49 10.15 -7.90
CA ASP A 87 26.66 9.25 -7.93
C ASP A 87 26.97 8.72 -6.53
N TYR A 88 25.98 8.05 -5.97
CA TYR A 88 26.07 7.41 -4.65
C TYR A 88 26.34 5.92 -4.85
N LYS A 89 27.45 5.42 -4.26
CA LYS A 89 27.95 4.05 -4.48
C LYS A 89 27.80 3.14 -3.26
N GLN A 90 27.32 3.69 -2.14
CA GLN A 90 27.11 2.90 -0.95
C GLN A 90 25.74 2.24 -0.96
N MET A 91 25.63 1.13 -0.25
CA MET A 91 24.36 0.42 -0.10
C MET A 91 23.33 1.30 0.64
N VAL A 92 22.17 1.45 0.05
CA VAL A 92 20.98 2.03 0.69
C VAL A 92 20.19 0.89 1.33
N ILE A 93 19.86 1.02 2.62
CA ILE A 93 19.09 0.01 3.34
C ILE A 93 17.87 0.69 3.98
N VAL A 94 16.70 0.16 3.71
CA VAL A 94 15.44 0.53 4.37
C VAL A 94 14.95 -0.68 5.14
N LYS A 95 14.92 -0.56 6.47
CA LYS A 95 14.61 -1.67 7.38
C LYS A 95 13.28 -1.46 8.07
N ASP A 96 12.72 -2.57 8.55
CA ASP A 96 11.52 -2.61 9.40
C ASP A 96 10.30 -1.95 8.75
N ILE A 97 10.15 -2.11 7.43
CA ILE A 97 8.95 -1.66 6.71
C ILE A 97 7.82 -2.60 7.10
N GLU A 98 6.90 -2.12 7.90
CA GLU A 98 5.70 -2.89 8.26
C GLU A 98 4.84 -3.14 7.04
N LEU A 99 4.36 -4.36 6.90
CA LEU A 99 3.46 -4.76 5.82
C LEU A 99 2.27 -5.55 6.35
N TYR A 100 1.15 -5.37 5.68
CA TYR A 100 -0.10 -6.09 5.90
C TYR A 100 -0.61 -6.57 4.56
N SER A 101 -0.84 -7.87 4.44
CA SER A 101 -1.21 -8.51 3.18
C SER A 101 -2.33 -9.53 3.39
N MET A 102 -2.81 -10.12 2.31
CA MET A 102 -3.80 -11.19 2.33
C MET A 102 -3.25 -12.44 1.67
N CYS A 103 -3.35 -13.56 2.37
CA CYS A 103 -2.99 -14.88 1.83
C CYS A 103 -3.90 -15.23 0.65
N GLU A 104 -3.32 -15.55 -0.51
CA GLU A 104 -4.10 -15.92 -1.69
C GLU A 104 -4.87 -17.23 -1.54
N HIS A 105 -4.41 -18.14 -0.68
CA HIS A 105 -5.03 -19.45 -0.50
C HIS A 105 -6.31 -19.41 0.35
N HIS A 106 -6.37 -18.49 1.32
CA HIS A 106 -7.45 -18.47 2.30
C HIS A 106 -8.15 -17.11 2.41
N MET A 107 -7.62 -16.07 1.76
CA MET A 107 -8.06 -14.68 1.92
C MET A 107 -8.00 -14.20 3.39
N LEU A 108 -7.12 -14.79 4.19
CA LEU A 108 -6.86 -14.34 5.55
C LEU A 108 -5.69 -13.36 5.57
N PRO A 109 -5.74 -12.35 6.46
CA PRO A 109 -4.65 -11.39 6.59
C PRO A 109 -3.42 -12.04 7.22
N PHE A 110 -2.25 -11.62 6.75
CA PHE A 110 -0.98 -11.83 7.42
C PHE A 110 -0.19 -10.52 7.46
N TYR A 111 0.76 -10.43 8.36
CA TYR A 111 1.57 -9.24 8.55
C TYR A 111 3.03 -9.63 8.81
N GLY A 112 3.91 -8.68 8.59
CA GLY A 112 5.32 -8.87 8.81
C GLY A 112 6.11 -7.60 8.58
N LYS A 113 7.41 -7.76 8.35
CA LYS A 113 8.33 -6.68 8.03
C LYS A 113 9.11 -7.02 6.78
N ALA A 114 9.29 -6.03 5.91
CA ALA A 114 10.21 -6.12 4.79
C ALA A 114 11.48 -5.32 5.08
N HIS A 115 12.61 -5.81 4.59
CA HIS A 115 13.88 -5.12 4.58
C HIS A 115 14.35 -5.06 3.15
N VAL A 116 14.63 -3.87 2.65
CA VAL A 116 15.04 -3.65 1.26
C VAL A 116 16.41 -3.01 1.27
N ALA A 117 17.34 -3.59 0.52
CA ALA A 117 18.67 -3.04 0.31
C ALA A 117 18.98 -3.00 -1.19
N TYR A 118 19.61 -1.92 -1.65
CA TYR A 118 20.12 -1.84 -3.02
C TYR A 118 21.41 -1.02 -3.10
N ILE A 119 22.25 -1.30 -4.09
CA ILE A 119 23.45 -0.50 -4.40
C ILE A 119 23.12 0.34 -5.64
N PRO A 120 23.03 1.66 -5.52
CA PRO A 120 22.68 2.54 -6.63
C PRO A 120 23.65 2.45 -7.81
N ASN A 121 23.13 2.70 -9.01
CA ASN A 121 23.89 2.83 -10.24
C ASN A 121 23.47 4.10 -10.98
N GLY A 122 23.87 5.26 -10.44
CA GLY A 122 23.56 6.57 -10.99
C GLY A 122 22.17 7.13 -10.64
N HIS A 123 21.30 6.33 -10.02
CA HIS A 123 19.98 6.77 -9.59
C HIS A 123 19.65 6.28 -8.19
N ILE A 124 19.04 7.16 -7.40
CA ILE A 124 18.43 6.83 -6.10
C ILE A 124 16.96 7.22 -6.11
N THR A 125 16.19 6.69 -5.18
CA THR A 125 14.82 7.10 -4.94
C THR A 125 14.59 7.48 -3.48
N GLY A 126 13.56 8.28 -3.23
CA GLY A 126 13.20 8.63 -1.85
C GLY A 126 12.86 7.39 -1.02
N LEU A 127 13.38 7.29 0.22
CA LEU A 127 13.20 6.12 1.08
C LEU A 127 11.72 5.78 1.32
N SER A 128 10.85 6.81 1.38
CA SER A 128 9.40 6.62 1.48
C SER A 128 8.79 5.93 0.25
N LYS A 129 9.43 5.99 -0.91
CA LYS A 129 8.95 5.32 -2.13
C LYS A 129 9.20 3.82 -2.07
N ILE A 130 10.31 3.41 -1.45
CA ILE A 130 10.56 2.00 -1.18
C ILE A 130 9.45 1.42 -0.28
N ALA A 131 9.10 2.09 0.81
CA ALA A 131 8.02 1.64 1.68
C ALA A 131 6.66 1.58 0.93
N ARG A 132 6.37 2.55 0.06
CA ARG A 132 5.14 2.54 -0.76
C ARG A 132 5.12 1.42 -1.81
N VAL A 133 6.26 1.04 -2.36
CA VAL A 133 6.36 -0.13 -3.25
C VAL A 133 6.07 -1.41 -2.48
N VAL A 134 6.62 -1.57 -1.28
CA VAL A 134 6.28 -2.69 -0.40
C VAL A 134 4.77 -2.74 -0.15
N GLU A 135 4.15 -1.61 0.21
CA GLU A 135 2.71 -1.52 0.42
C GLU A 135 1.91 -1.84 -0.86
N CYS A 136 2.31 -1.31 -2.01
CA CYS A 136 1.67 -1.57 -3.30
C CYS A 136 1.58 -3.06 -3.62
N PHE A 137 2.64 -3.83 -3.39
CA PHE A 137 2.64 -5.27 -3.63
C PHE A 137 2.01 -6.05 -2.47
N ALA A 138 2.12 -5.59 -1.23
CA ALA A 138 1.48 -6.22 -0.08
C ALA A 138 -0.06 -6.12 -0.14
N ARG A 139 -0.62 -5.02 -0.67
CA ARG A 139 -2.07 -4.82 -0.84
C ARG A 139 -2.64 -5.61 -2.04
N ARG A 140 -2.30 -6.89 -2.13
CA ARG A 140 -2.78 -7.85 -3.14
C ARG A 140 -2.99 -9.20 -2.46
N LEU A 141 -3.57 -10.16 -3.18
CA LEU A 141 -3.55 -11.56 -2.74
C LEU A 141 -2.15 -12.12 -2.97
N GLN A 142 -1.47 -12.55 -1.90
CA GLN A 142 -0.05 -12.84 -1.92
C GLN A 142 0.33 -14.17 -1.24
N VAL A 143 1.50 -14.63 -1.61
CA VAL A 143 2.36 -15.51 -0.83
C VAL A 143 3.68 -14.79 -0.59
N GLN A 144 4.37 -15.09 0.50
CA GLN A 144 5.58 -14.39 0.92
C GLN A 144 6.65 -14.37 -0.18
N GLU A 145 6.86 -15.49 -0.84
CA GLU A 145 7.89 -15.66 -1.87
C GLU A 145 7.62 -14.76 -3.08
N ARG A 146 6.38 -14.70 -3.55
CA ARG A 146 5.98 -13.83 -4.67
C ARG A 146 6.08 -12.36 -4.30
N LEU A 147 5.64 -11.98 -3.10
CA LEU A 147 5.73 -10.61 -2.60
C LEU A 147 7.19 -10.12 -2.62
N THR A 148 8.11 -10.93 -2.08
CA THR A 148 9.54 -10.66 -2.05
C THR A 148 10.10 -10.46 -3.47
N VAL A 149 9.80 -11.38 -4.38
CA VAL A 149 10.26 -11.31 -5.77
C VAL A 149 9.73 -10.07 -6.49
N GLN A 150 8.44 -9.76 -6.34
CA GLN A 150 7.84 -8.61 -6.99
C GLN A 150 8.40 -7.27 -6.51
N ILE A 151 8.69 -7.14 -5.22
CA ILE A 151 9.34 -5.94 -4.67
C ILE A 151 10.74 -5.80 -5.26
N ARG A 152 11.54 -6.88 -5.23
CA ARG A 152 12.91 -6.90 -5.78
C ARG A 152 12.91 -6.52 -7.26
N ASP A 153 12.09 -7.18 -8.06
CA ASP A 153 12.07 -7.00 -9.51
C ASP A 153 11.62 -5.58 -9.90
N CYS A 154 10.60 -5.05 -9.22
CA CYS A 154 10.16 -3.68 -9.43
C CYS A 154 11.30 -2.66 -9.19
N ILE A 155 12.10 -2.85 -8.14
CA ILE A 155 13.24 -1.98 -7.83
C ILE A 155 14.36 -2.19 -8.87
N GLN A 156 14.66 -3.45 -9.22
CA GLN A 156 15.67 -3.79 -10.20
C GLN A 156 15.36 -3.18 -11.57
N ASP A 157 14.13 -3.33 -12.04
CA ASP A 157 13.69 -2.90 -13.38
C ASP A 157 13.50 -1.38 -13.49
N THR A 158 13.29 -0.70 -12.35
CA THR A 158 13.04 0.74 -12.36
C THR A 158 14.29 1.57 -12.11
N LEU A 159 15.12 1.18 -11.12
CA LEU A 159 16.30 1.94 -10.71
C LEU A 159 17.58 1.42 -11.37
N HIS A 160 17.58 0.21 -11.93
CA HIS A 160 18.74 -0.50 -12.51
C HIS A 160 19.96 -0.48 -11.57
N PRO A 161 19.79 -0.83 -10.27
CA PRO A 161 20.87 -0.84 -9.32
C PRO A 161 21.91 -1.92 -9.66
N LEU A 162 23.10 -1.83 -9.10
CA LEU A 162 24.13 -2.88 -9.23
C LEU A 162 23.72 -4.18 -8.54
N CYS A 163 22.96 -4.05 -7.46
CA CYS A 163 22.41 -5.19 -6.71
C CYS A 163 21.17 -4.73 -5.94
N VAL A 164 20.19 -5.62 -5.75
CA VAL A 164 19.02 -5.43 -4.89
C VAL A 164 18.71 -6.70 -4.12
N CYS A 165 18.34 -6.54 -2.85
CA CYS A 165 17.85 -7.60 -1.97
C CYS A 165 16.55 -7.13 -1.29
N SER A 166 15.62 -8.02 -1.10
CA SER A 166 14.38 -7.81 -0.35
C SER A 166 13.98 -9.08 0.39
#